data_b399c302b0fe8527ed2cf70d1af599b5
#
_entry.id   b399c302b0fe8527ed2cf70d1af599b5
#
_cell.length_a   1.000
_cell.length_b   1.000
_cell.length_c   1.000
_cell.angle_alpha   90.00
_cell.angle_beta   90.00
_cell.angle_gamma   90.00
#
_symmetry.space_group_name_H-M   'P 1'
#
loop_
_entity.id
_entity.type
_entity.pdbx_description
1 polymer ?
#
loop_
_entity_poly.entity_id
_entity_poly.type
_entity_poly.pdbx_seq_one_letter_code
_entity_poly.pdbx_strand_id
1 'polypeptide(L)'
;MKVIYTRTMRVKDDKLGEAMEIGKGLAAVRKKHYPNHEVYFSFQMGGDPRTIRETLIGPMFEGDNEADANMSADPEFIKLQEQLKDVAIEGTIEDEIRPIFSE
;
A
#
# COMPACT_ATOMS: atom_id res chain seq x y z
N MET A 1 14.17 13.92 -6.52
CA MET A 1 12.75 14.20 -6.84
C MET A 1 11.86 13.33 -5.97
N LYS A 2 10.89 13.94 -5.31
CA LYS A 2 9.87 13.18 -4.59
C LYS A 2 8.77 12.72 -5.51
N VAL A 3 8.24 11.56 -5.23
CA VAL A 3 7.08 11.02 -5.95
C VAL A 3 5.99 10.64 -4.96
N ILE A 4 4.76 10.64 -5.46
CA ILE A 4 3.61 10.07 -4.76
C ILE A 4 3.23 8.81 -5.53
N TYR A 5 3.38 7.67 -4.88
CA TYR A 5 2.94 6.40 -5.42
C TYR A 5 1.66 5.99 -4.69
N THR A 6 0.64 5.58 -5.45
CA THR A 6 -0.57 5.05 -4.86
C THR A 6 -0.98 3.73 -5.49
N ARG A 7 -1.53 2.86 -4.67
CA ARG A 7 -2.22 1.65 -5.12
C ARG A 7 -3.59 1.63 -4.50
N THR A 8 -4.62 1.63 -5.33
CA THR A 8 -6.01 1.58 -4.90
C THR A 8 -6.61 0.24 -5.26
N MET A 9 -7.43 -0.33 -4.38
CA MET A 9 -8.13 -1.58 -4.64
C MET A 9 -9.51 -1.56 -4.01
N ARG A 10 -10.44 -2.30 -4.60
CA ARG A 10 -11.76 -2.48 -4.03
C ARG A 10 -11.73 -3.66 -3.06
N VAL A 11 -12.57 -3.57 -2.04
CA VAL A 11 -12.66 -4.55 -0.98
C VAL A 11 -14.04 -5.21 -1.05
N LYS A 12 -14.10 -6.49 -0.75
CA LYS A 12 -15.36 -7.25 -0.72
C LYS A 12 -16.32 -6.64 0.31
N ASP A 13 -17.61 -6.79 0.07
CA ASP A 13 -18.65 -6.33 0.98
C ASP A 13 -18.39 -6.91 2.38
N ASP A 14 -18.63 -6.11 3.41
CA ASP A 14 -18.45 -6.43 4.83
C ASP A 14 -17.00 -6.81 5.23
N LYS A 15 -16.00 -6.57 4.37
CA LYS A 15 -14.59 -6.85 4.66
C LYS A 15 -13.74 -5.62 4.88
N LEU A 16 -14.33 -4.42 4.87
CA LEU A 16 -13.56 -3.18 5.03
C LEU A 16 -12.78 -3.14 6.35
N GLY A 17 -13.40 -3.57 7.44
CA GLY A 17 -12.74 -3.59 8.75
C GLY A 17 -11.49 -4.48 8.76
N GLU A 18 -11.59 -5.68 8.19
CA GLU A 18 -10.44 -6.58 8.05
C GLU A 18 -9.35 -5.96 7.17
N ALA A 19 -9.76 -5.35 6.04
CA ALA A 19 -8.83 -4.70 5.13
C ALA A 19 -8.08 -3.56 5.80
N MET A 20 -8.75 -2.80 6.66
CA MET A 20 -8.11 -1.71 7.41
C MET A 20 -7.06 -2.25 8.39
N GLU A 21 -7.34 -3.34 9.08
CA GLU A 21 -6.35 -3.95 9.98
C GLU A 21 -5.15 -4.51 9.21
N ILE A 22 -5.39 -5.14 8.07
CA ILE A 22 -4.31 -5.60 7.19
C ILE A 22 -3.48 -4.41 6.72
N GLY A 23 -4.13 -3.31 6.32
CA GLY A 23 -3.46 -2.09 5.87
C GLY A 23 -2.56 -1.48 6.95
N LYS A 24 -3.00 -1.48 8.20
CA LYS A 24 -2.16 -1.01 9.31
C LYS A 24 -0.88 -1.84 9.43
N GLY A 25 -1.01 -3.15 9.32
CA GLY A 25 0.14 -4.06 9.35
C GLY A 25 1.08 -3.84 8.17
N LEU A 26 0.53 -3.70 6.96
CA LEU A 26 1.33 -3.44 5.76
C LEU A 26 2.05 -2.09 5.87
N ALA A 27 1.40 -1.06 6.40
CA ALA A 27 2.06 0.24 6.61
C ALA A 27 3.27 0.11 7.54
N ALA A 28 3.16 -0.66 8.61
CA ALA A 28 4.26 -0.89 9.54
C ALA A 28 5.43 -1.61 8.85
N VAL A 29 5.14 -2.64 8.05
CA VAL A 29 6.17 -3.39 7.33
C VAL A 29 6.85 -2.49 6.28
N ARG A 30 6.08 -1.69 5.56
CA ARG A 30 6.63 -0.75 4.57
C ARG A 30 7.58 0.25 5.23
N LYS A 31 7.18 0.84 6.35
CA LYS A 31 8.01 1.79 7.09
C LYS A 31 9.32 1.17 7.56
N LYS A 32 9.29 -0.08 7.95
CA LYS A 32 10.48 -0.81 8.39
C LYS A 32 11.51 -0.95 7.25
N HIS A 33 11.05 -1.27 6.04
CA HIS A 33 11.93 -1.51 4.90
C HIS A 33 12.23 -0.27 4.05
N TYR A 34 11.38 0.77 4.15
CA TYR A 34 11.53 2.02 3.41
C TYR A 34 11.46 3.20 4.36
N PRO A 35 12.48 3.38 5.22
CA PRO A 35 12.42 4.40 6.28
C PRO A 35 12.42 5.85 5.76
N ASN A 36 12.79 6.05 4.49
CA ASN A 36 12.81 7.39 3.88
C ASN A 36 11.49 7.76 3.20
N HIS A 37 10.50 6.90 3.27
CA HIS A 37 9.17 7.15 2.69
C HIS A 37 8.14 7.33 3.78
N GLU A 38 7.17 8.22 3.52
CA GLU A 38 5.95 8.29 4.29
C GLU A 38 5.00 7.24 3.73
N VAL A 39 4.34 6.48 4.59
CA VAL A 39 3.43 5.40 4.19
C VAL A 39 2.10 5.59 4.89
N TYR A 40 1.04 5.62 4.11
CA TYR A 40 -0.32 5.76 4.62
C TYR A 40 -1.22 4.73 3.96
N PHE A 41 -2.16 4.20 4.72
CA PHE A 41 -3.31 3.49 4.18
C PHE A 41 -4.55 4.30 4.52
N SER A 42 -5.45 4.43 3.55
CA SER A 42 -6.67 5.22 3.70
C SER A 42 -7.84 4.49 3.04
N PHE A 43 -9.05 4.85 3.47
CA PHE A 43 -10.27 4.40 2.79
C PHE A 43 -11.03 5.61 2.27
N GLN A 44 -11.85 5.41 1.26
CA GLN A 44 -12.60 6.49 0.65
C GLN A 44 -13.87 6.80 1.46
N MET A 45 -14.07 8.07 1.79
CA MET A 45 -15.34 8.58 2.30
C MET A 45 -16.00 9.38 1.19
N GLY A 46 -17.29 9.13 0.97
CA GLY A 46 -17.98 9.68 -0.20
C GLY A 46 -17.65 8.86 -1.44
N GLY A 47 -18.64 8.63 -2.29
CA GLY A 47 -18.48 7.68 -3.39
C GLY A 47 -18.51 6.25 -2.90
N ASP A 48 -17.53 5.44 -3.28
CA ASP A 48 -17.44 4.03 -2.90
C ASP A 48 -16.47 3.84 -1.71
N PRO A 49 -16.98 3.71 -0.47
CA PRO A 49 -16.13 3.57 0.71
C PRO A 49 -15.42 2.21 0.82
N ARG A 50 -15.73 1.27 -0.06
CA ARG A 50 -15.08 -0.05 -0.08
C ARG A 50 -13.74 -0.04 -0.78
N THR A 51 -13.24 1.11 -1.20
CA THR A 51 -11.89 1.22 -1.73
C THR A 51 -10.92 1.57 -0.62
N ILE A 52 -9.74 0.92 -0.65
CA ILE A 52 -8.62 1.30 0.20
C ILE A 52 -7.46 1.73 -0.70
N ARG A 53 -6.62 2.59 -0.16
CA ARG A 53 -5.49 3.13 -0.91
C ARG A 53 -4.23 3.10 -0.05
N GLU A 54 -3.18 2.49 -0.60
CA GLU A 54 -1.82 2.63 -0.09
C GLU A 54 -1.18 3.85 -0.75
N THR A 55 -0.57 4.71 0.05
CA THR A 55 0.13 5.90 -0.45
C THR A 55 1.55 5.91 0.12
N LEU A 56 2.53 6.03 -0.78
CA LEU A 56 3.94 6.20 -0.41
C LEU A 56 4.42 7.52 -0.98
N ILE A 57 5.04 8.33 -0.12
CA ILE A 57 5.59 9.63 -0.51
C ILE A 57 7.05 9.67 -0.11
N GLY A 58 7.93 9.94 -1.07
CA GLY A 58 9.35 10.00 -0.79
C GLY A 58 10.20 10.00 -2.04
N PRO A 59 11.50 9.70 -1.92
CA PRO A 59 12.39 9.63 -3.07
C PRO A 59 11.90 8.61 -4.09
N MET A 60 12.14 8.90 -5.37
CA MET A 60 11.84 7.94 -6.42
C MET A 60 12.57 6.62 -6.14
N PHE A 61 11.87 5.50 -6.35
CA PHE A 61 12.48 4.19 -6.21
C PHE A 61 13.49 3.99 -7.36
N GLU A 62 14.77 4.07 -7.04
CA GLU A 62 15.85 3.87 -8.01
C GLU A 62 16.41 2.45 -7.90
N GLY A 63 15.54 1.47 -8.11
CA GLY A 63 15.99 0.09 -8.15
C GLY A 63 16.67 -0.37 -6.86
N ASP A 64 16.14 0.00 -5.69
CA ASP A 64 16.62 -0.53 -4.42
C ASP A 64 16.18 -1.99 -4.30
N ASN A 65 16.87 -2.84 -5.03
CA ASN A 65 16.55 -4.26 -5.10
C ASN A 65 16.74 -4.95 -3.76
N GLU A 66 17.61 -4.42 -2.90
CA GLU A 66 17.86 -5.01 -1.60
C GLU A 66 16.68 -4.78 -0.65
N ALA A 67 16.16 -3.56 -0.57
CA ALA A 67 14.98 -3.27 0.27
C ALA A 67 13.76 -4.05 -0.21
N ASP A 68 13.53 -4.09 -1.53
CA ASP A 68 12.43 -4.85 -2.11
C ASP A 68 12.56 -6.35 -1.82
N ALA A 69 13.76 -6.90 -1.96
CA ALA A 69 14.03 -8.32 -1.67
C ALA A 69 13.81 -8.62 -0.18
N ASN A 70 14.29 -7.76 0.69
CA ASN A 70 14.13 -7.93 2.14
C ASN A 70 12.66 -7.87 2.55
N MET A 71 11.89 -6.95 1.98
CA MET A 71 10.47 -6.86 2.26
C MET A 71 9.72 -8.09 1.76
N SER A 72 10.02 -8.53 0.53
CA SER A 72 9.36 -9.70 -0.05
C SER A 72 9.66 -10.99 0.71
N ALA A 73 10.77 -11.05 1.42
CA ALA A 73 11.16 -12.19 2.24
C ALA A 73 10.69 -12.07 3.71
N ASP A 74 10.12 -10.93 4.08
CA ASP A 74 9.65 -10.69 5.45
C ASP A 74 8.40 -11.55 5.71
N PRO A 75 8.44 -12.46 6.72
CA PRO A 75 7.29 -13.33 6.99
C PRO A 75 6.01 -12.57 7.31
N GLU A 76 6.11 -11.41 7.95
CA GLU A 76 4.94 -10.58 8.24
C GLU A 76 4.33 -10.03 6.97
N PHE A 77 5.16 -9.59 6.02
CA PHE A 77 4.68 -9.12 4.72
C PHE A 77 3.96 -10.23 3.96
N ILE A 78 4.56 -11.42 3.91
CA ILE A 78 3.99 -12.58 3.22
C ILE A 78 2.61 -12.92 3.79
N LYS A 79 2.51 -12.96 5.13
CA LYS A 79 1.25 -13.25 5.83
C LYS A 79 0.18 -12.23 5.48
N LEU A 80 0.53 -10.93 5.54
CA LEU A 80 -0.43 -9.85 5.27
C LEU A 80 -0.87 -9.86 3.81
N GLN A 81 0.01 -10.14 2.87
CA GLN A 81 -0.34 -10.26 1.45
C GLN A 81 -1.32 -11.41 1.21
N GLU A 82 -1.12 -12.54 1.87
CA GLU A 82 -2.06 -13.65 1.78
C GLU A 82 -3.43 -13.29 2.34
N GLN A 83 -3.47 -12.60 3.48
CA GLN A 83 -4.72 -12.13 4.06
C GLN A 83 -5.43 -11.11 3.16
N LEU A 84 -4.66 -10.24 2.49
CA LEU A 84 -5.22 -9.24 1.59
C LEU A 84 -5.94 -9.88 0.40
N LYS A 85 -5.45 -10.99 -0.12
CA LYS A 85 -6.09 -11.73 -1.22
C LYS A 85 -7.51 -12.16 -0.86
N ASP A 86 -7.77 -12.43 0.41
CA ASP A 86 -9.09 -12.88 0.86
C ASP A 86 -10.11 -11.76 0.97
N VAL A 87 -9.67 -10.52 1.09
CA VAL A 87 -10.56 -9.36 1.28
C VAL A 87 -10.64 -8.45 0.07
N ALA A 88 -9.63 -8.43 -0.79
CA ALA A 88 -9.61 -7.61 -2.00
C ALA A 88 -10.38 -8.28 -3.14
N ILE A 89 -11.00 -7.45 -3.98
CA ILE A 89 -11.66 -7.94 -5.21
C ILE A 89 -10.59 -8.02 -6.30
N GLU A 90 -10.41 -9.21 -6.84
CA GLU A 90 -9.43 -9.46 -7.90
C GLU A 90 -9.69 -8.56 -9.12
N GLY A 91 -8.62 -8.06 -9.72
CA GLY A 91 -8.69 -7.26 -10.93
C GLY A 91 -9.03 -5.79 -10.71
N THR A 92 -9.09 -5.33 -9.45
CA THR A 92 -9.45 -3.94 -9.16
C THR A 92 -8.27 -3.06 -8.77
N ILE A 93 -7.04 -3.60 -8.80
CA ILE A 93 -5.84 -2.84 -8.42
C ILE A 93 -5.53 -1.79 -9.49
N GLU A 94 -5.38 -0.53 -9.05
CA GLU A 94 -4.96 0.57 -9.90
C GLU A 94 -3.76 1.25 -9.26
N ASP A 95 -2.66 1.34 -10.01
CA ASP A 95 -1.43 1.98 -9.56
C ASP A 95 -1.23 3.31 -10.27
N GLU A 96 -0.69 4.28 -9.53
CA GLU A 96 -0.41 5.61 -10.05
C GLU A 96 0.89 6.13 -9.43
N ILE A 97 1.75 6.73 -10.25
CA ILE A 97 2.98 7.37 -9.79
C ILE A 97 2.96 8.81 -10.29
N ARG A 98 3.07 9.76 -9.34
CA ARG A 98 3.08 11.19 -9.66
C ARG A 98 4.34 11.83 -9.12
N PRO A 99 5.30 12.20 -9.99
CA PRO A 99 6.43 13.03 -9.55
C PRO A 99 5.93 14.40 -9.08
N ILE A 100 6.49 14.89 -7.99
CA ILE A 100 6.14 16.21 -7.46
C ILE A 100 7.06 17.26 -8.10
N PHE A 101 6.47 18.25 -8.75
CA PHE A 101 7.25 19.30 -9.42
C PHE A 101 7.17 20.66 -8.73
N SER A 102 6.39 20.80 -7.66
CA SER A 102 6.06 22.08 -7.03
C SER A 102 6.62 22.23 -5.60
N GLU A 103 7.71 21.55 -5.31
CA GLU A 103 8.31 21.65 -3.97
C GLU A 103 8.94 23.00 -3.71
#